data_489d3f74e8f6fd84829ac821744fc069
#
_entry.id   489d3f74e8f6fd84829ac821744fc069
#
_cell.length_a   1.000
_cell.length_b   1.000
_cell.length_c   1.000
_cell.angle_alpha   90.00
_cell.angle_beta   90.00
_cell.angle_gamma   90.00
#
_symmetry.space_group_name_H-M   'P 1'
#
loop_
_entity.id
_entity.type
_entity.pdbx_description
1 polymer ?
#
loop_
_entity_poly.entity_id
_entity_poly.type
_entity_poly.pdbx_seq_one_letter_code
_entity_poly.pdbx_strand_id
1 'polypeptide(L)'
;MNIFELRLKILGAIGRYKAKRRLKKLGYCGKGCKLGEPTLLSDYSKVLLYDGAEIDNGLTLISYTGRFIMKKNSSTAVGLTVVTGNHGREIGKWFNISAAEHSEDIEKDVVVEEDVWLGTNVTLLSGVKVGRGATVGAGAVVRTNVPPYSIVTGNPAKVVGFSLKPEEVIEHEKALYPEEERLPLDK
;
A
#
# COMPACT_ATOMS: atom_id res chain seq x y z
N MET A 1 29.62 -26.33 11.66
CA MET A 1 29.13 -24.99 11.28
C MET A 1 30.32 -24.07 11.28
N ASN A 2 30.62 -23.48 10.12
CA ASN A 2 31.76 -22.55 10.03
C ASN A 2 31.33 -21.13 10.51
N ILE A 3 32.32 -20.26 10.75
CA ILE A 3 32.09 -18.89 11.25
C ILE A 3 31.20 -18.07 10.32
N PHE A 4 31.29 -18.29 9.02
CA PHE A 4 30.46 -17.61 8.03
C PHE A 4 28.96 -18.01 8.13
N GLU A 5 28.69 -19.31 8.24
CA GLU A 5 27.31 -19.82 8.44
C GLU A 5 26.71 -19.33 9.75
N LEU A 6 27.50 -19.31 10.84
CA LEU A 6 27.06 -18.77 12.13
C LEU A 6 26.68 -17.29 11.99
N ARG A 7 27.53 -16.49 11.32
CA ARG A 7 27.29 -15.06 11.07
C ARG A 7 25.99 -14.83 10.29
N LEU A 8 25.73 -15.61 9.23
CA LEU A 8 24.50 -15.51 8.46
C LEU A 8 23.25 -15.84 9.30
N LYS A 9 23.32 -16.87 10.16
CA LYS A 9 22.22 -17.21 11.06
C LYS A 9 21.94 -16.11 12.08
N ILE A 10 22.98 -15.51 12.65
CA ILE A 10 22.84 -14.40 13.62
C ILE A 10 22.22 -13.17 12.90
N LEU A 11 22.73 -12.78 11.73
CA LEU A 11 22.17 -11.66 10.97
C LEU A 11 20.70 -11.89 10.61
N GLY A 12 20.36 -13.11 10.18
CA GLY A 12 18.98 -13.48 9.91
C GLY A 12 18.07 -13.44 11.16
N ALA A 13 18.57 -13.84 12.32
CA ALA A 13 17.82 -13.74 13.58
C ALA A 13 17.59 -12.28 13.99
N ILE A 14 18.61 -11.43 13.86
CA ILE A 14 18.51 -9.99 14.12
C ILE A 14 17.49 -9.34 13.17
N GLY A 15 17.55 -9.69 11.88
CA GLY A 15 16.60 -9.19 10.88
C GLY A 15 15.15 -9.55 11.23
N ARG A 16 14.89 -10.81 11.58
CA ARG A 16 13.56 -11.27 12.04
C ARG A 16 13.09 -10.55 13.31
N TYR A 17 13.99 -10.35 14.27
CA TYR A 17 13.67 -9.60 15.49
C TYR A 17 13.29 -8.15 15.19
N LYS A 18 14.06 -7.45 14.35
CA LYS A 18 13.77 -6.08 13.92
C LYS A 18 12.42 -6.00 13.20
N ALA A 19 12.14 -6.94 12.27
CA ALA A 19 10.87 -7.02 11.57
C ALA A 19 9.68 -7.17 12.53
N LYS A 20 9.75 -8.10 13.50
CA LYS A 20 8.73 -8.26 14.53
C LYS A 20 8.51 -6.99 15.36
N ARG A 21 9.57 -6.25 15.68
CA ARG A 21 9.46 -4.98 16.41
C ARG A 21 8.77 -3.89 15.59
N ARG A 22 9.00 -3.84 14.27
CA ARG A 22 8.29 -2.90 13.38
C ARG A 22 6.80 -3.17 13.36
N LEU A 23 6.40 -4.43 13.18
CA LEU A 23 4.99 -4.82 13.17
C LEU A 23 4.23 -4.41 14.45
N LYS A 24 4.89 -4.49 15.62
CA LYS A 24 4.29 -4.08 16.90
C LYS A 24 4.00 -2.58 17.03
N LYS A 25 4.58 -1.75 16.16
CA LYS A 25 4.39 -0.30 16.18
C LYS A 25 3.26 0.16 15.27
N LEU A 26 2.76 -0.72 14.40
CA LEU A 26 1.69 -0.40 13.45
C LEU A 26 0.40 -0.03 14.17
N GLY A 27 -0.41 0.84 13.54
CA GLY A 27 -1.73 1.18 14.03
C GLY A 27 -2.67 -0.03 14.08
N TYR A 28 -2.50 -0.94 13.12
CA TYR A 28 -3.11 -2.27 13.13
C TYR A 28 -2.20 -3.28 12.43
N CYS A 29 -2.13 -4.48 12.96
CA CYS A 29 -1.38 -5.59 12.37
C CYS A 29 -2.13 -6.90 12.56
N GLY A 30 -2.70 -7.42 11.48
CA GLY A 30 -3.35 -8.72 11.40
C GLY A 30 -2.35 -9.89 11.47
N LYS A 31 -2.85 -11.10 11.29
CA LYS A 31 -2.04 -12.31 11.30
C LYS A 31 -1.24 -12.44 10.01
N GLY A 32 -0.02 -12.94 10.10
CA GLY A 32 0.82 -13.25 8.92
C GLY A 32 1.37 -12.04 8.16
N CYS A 33 1.17 -10.81 8.66
CA CYS A 33 1.68 -9.61 8.00
C CYS A 33 3.20 -9.57 7.96
N LYS A 34 3.74 -8.93 6.89
CA LYS A 34 5.16 -8.63 6.75
C LYS A 34 5.38 -7.15 6.45
N LEU A 35 6.42 -6.58 7.06
CA LEU A 35 6.90 -5.24 6.76
C LEU A 35 8.42 -5.26 6.69
N GLY A 36 8.93 -5.05 5.47
CA GLY A 36 10.35 -4.88 5.19
C GLY A 36 10.96 -3.66 5.87
N GLU A 37 12.21 -3.37 5.59
CA GLU A 37 12.87 -2.17 6.09
C GLU A 37 12.32 -0.93 5.35
N PRO A 38 11.64 0.02 6.01
CA PRO A 38 11.16 1.22 5.34
C PRO A 38 12.32 2.19 5.05
N THR A 39 12.20 2.94 3.96
CA THR A 39 13.09 4.07 3.65
C THR A 39 12.72 5.29 4.47
N LEU A 40 11.41 5.60 4.56
CA LEU A 40 10.89 6.70 5.37
C LEU A 40 9.54 6.30 5.96
N LEU A 41 9.47 6.19 7.26
CA LEU A 41 8.25 5.92 8.02
C LEU A 41 8.39 6.54 9.40
N SER A 42 7.98 7.80 9.54
CA SER A 42 8.09 8.56 10.78
C SER A 42 7.07 8.10 11.83
N ASP A 43 5.85 7.79 11.42
CA ASP A 43 4.76 7.35 12.29
C ASP A 43 4.18 6.00 11.84
N TYR A 44 4.59 4.95 12.51
CA TYR A 44 4.12 3.58 12.25
C TYR A 44 2.62 3.41 12.54
N SER A 45 2.04 4.22 13.42
CA SER A 45 0.61 4.13 13.77
C SER A 45 -0.32 4.48 12.59
N LYS A 46 0.21 5.12 11.56
CA LYS A 46 -0.51 5.46 10.33
C LYS A 46 -0.62 4.29 9.35
N VAL A 47 0.05 3.17 9.59
CA VAL A 47 0.02 1.99 8.74
C VAL A 47 -0.87 0.92 9.38
N LEU A 48 -1.88 0.47 8.64
CA LEU A 48 -2.80 -0.59 9.04
C LEU A 48 -2.67 -1.76 8.05
N LEU A 49 -2.16 -2.90 8.51
CA LEU A 49 -2.00 -4.11 7.71
C LEU A 49 -2.99 -5.17 8.19
N TYR A 50 -3.84 -5.64 7.31
CA TYR A 50 -4.77 -6.74 7.57
C TYR A 50 -4.13 -8.09 7.26
N ASP A 51 -4.79 -9.18 7.65
CA ASP A 51 -4.26 -10.54 7.59
C ASP A 51 -3.59 -10.87 6.25
N GLY A 52 -2.36 -11.37 6.31
CA GLY A 52 -1.60 -11.75 5.12
C GLY A 52 -1.05 -10.60 4.29
N ALA A 53 -1.26 -9.35 4.68
CA ALA A 53 -0.72 -8.20 3.95
C ALA A 53 0.81 -8.14 4.05
N GLU A 54 1.48 -7.95 2.93
CA GLU A 54 2.94 -7.95 2.84
C GLU A 54 3.48 -6.69 2.15
N ILE A 55 4.35 -5.96 2.82
CA ILE A 55 5.10 -4.83 2.26
C ILE A 55 6.57 -5.20 2.23
N ASP A 56 7.17 -5.19 1.04
CA ASP A 56 8.61 -5.41 0.88
C ASP A 56 9.42 -4.18 1.33
N ASN A 57 10.74 -4.23 1.18
CA ASN A 57 11.64 -3.16 1.60
C ASN A 57 11.41 -1.84 0.86
N GLY A 58 11.75 -0.74 1.49
CA GLY A 58 11.76 0.56 0.83
C GLY A 58 10.45 1.34 0.91
N LEU A 59 9.51 0.96 1.79
CA LEU A 59 8.31 1.78 2.02
C LEU A 59 8.70 3.22 2.37
N THR A 60 8.15 4.16 1.62
CA THR A 60 8.13 5.59 1.94
C THR A 60 6.70 6.01 2.20
N LEU A 61 6.38 6.41 3.44
CA LEU A 61 5.08 6.99 3.79
C LEU A 61 5.25 8.45 4.18
N ILE A 62 4.63 9.33 3.39
CA ILE A 62 4.52 10.77 3.65
C ILE A 62 3.08 11.03 4.09
N SER A 63 2.90 11.25 5.41
CA SER A 63 1.60 11.39 6.03
C SER A 63 1.70 12.31 7.25
N TYR A 64 0.70 13.17 7.42
CA TYR A 64 0.51 13.97 8.63
C TYR A 64 -0.67 13.44 9.46
N THR A 65 -1.87 13.36 8.89
CA THR A 65 -3.07 12.83 9.54
C THR A 65 -3.64 11.59 8.85
N GLY A 66 -3.49 11.49 7.52
CA GLY A 66 -4.00 10.38 6.72
C GLY A 66 -3.29 9.04 7.02
N ARG A 67 -3.94 7.94 6.71
CA ARG A 67 -3.46 6.57 6.96
C ARG A 67 -3.20 5.82 5.67
N PHE A 68 -2.29 4.86 5.73
CA PHE A 68 -2.14 3.82 4.72
C PHE A 68 -2.76 2.52 5.22
N ILE A 69 -3.79 2.06 4.51
CA ILE A 69 -4.58 0.88 4.86
C ILE A 69 -4.37 -0.16 3.77
N MET A 70 -3.82 -1.31 4.13
CA MET A 70 -3.60 -2.42 3.21
C MET A 70 -4.35 -3.64 3.71
N LYS A 71 -5.32 -4.08 2.92
CA LYS A 71 -6.22 -5.15 3.28
C LYS A 71 -5.62 -6.53 3.00
N LYS A 72 -6.42 -7.54 3.29
CA LYS A 72 -6.08 -8.95 3.37
C LYS A 72 -5.36 -9.47 2.10
N ASN A 73 -4.26 -10.22 2.30
CA ASN A 73 -3.52 -10.93 1.26
C ASN A 73 -2.98 -10.06 0.10
N SER A 74 -2.91 -8.74 0.28
CA SER A 74 -2.29 -7.86 -0.70
C SER A 74 -0.78 -7.79 -0.49
N SER A 75 -0.04 -7.62 -1.57
CA SER A 75 1.43 -7.65 -1.53
C SER A 75 2.04 -6.53 -2.36
N THR A 76 3.21 -6.06 -1.93
CA THR A 76 3.99 -5.09 -2.70
C THR A 76 5.38 -5.62 -3.00
N ALA A 77 5.92 -5.22 -4.15
CA ALA A 77 7.35 -5.28 -4.40
C ALA A 77 8.07 -4.11 -3.70
N VAL A 78 9.39 -4.02 -3.86
CA VAL A 78 10.25 -3.01 -3.22
C VAL A 78 9.92 -1.58 -3.67
N GLY A 79 10.11 -0.60 -2.75
CA GLY A 79 10.10 0.82 -3.09
C GLY A 79 8.73 1.47 -3.15
N LEU A 80 7.68 0.89 -2.53
CA LEU A 80 6.37 1.53 -2.47
C LEU A 80 6.46 2.93 -1.85
N THR A 81 5.90 3.92 -2.54
CA THR A 81 5.71 5.28 -2.01
C THR A 81 4.22 5.56 -1.82
N VAL A 82 3.84 6.03 -0.64
CA VAL A 82 2.47 6.42 -0.30
C VAL A 82 2.48 7.86 0.20
N VAL A 83 1.65 8.70 -0.41
CA VAL A 83 1.48 10.11 -0.04
C VAL A 83 0.02 10.33 0.30
N THR A 84 -0.29 10.58 1.58
CA THR A 84 -1.69 10.72 2.02
C THR A 84 -2.21 12.15 1.91
N GLY A 85 -1.34 13.15 1.73
CA GLY A 85 -1.74 14.54 1.70
C GLY A 85 -0.98 15.41 0.73
N ASN A 86 -1.49 16.60 0.54
CA ASN A 86 -0.87 17.69 -0.20
C ASN A 86 -1.03 18.98 0.56
N HIS A 87 0.00 19.83 0.47
CA HIS A 87 -0.12 21.20 0.95
C HIS A 87 -1.09 22.00 0.08
N GLY A 88 -2.02 22.67 0.72
CA GLY A 88 -2.95 23.59 0.09
C GLY A 88 -2.27 24.91 -0.31
N ARG A 89 -2.94 25.67 -1.14
CA ARG A 89 -2.50 27.01 -1.58
C ARG A 89 -3.55 28.04 -1.16
N GLU A 90 -3.13 28.98 -0.35
CA GLU A 90 -3.97 30.11 0.05
C GLU A 90 -3.78 31.30 -0.90
N ILE A 91 -4.87 31.94 -1.32
CA ILE A 91 -4.82 33.14 -2.18
C ILE A 91 -4.12 34.28 -1.45
N GLY A 92 -3.16 34.92 -2.12
CA GLY A 92 -2.40 36.06 -1.56
C GLY A 92 -1.19 35.67 -0.70
N LYS A 93 -0.90 34.37 -0.53
CA LYS A 93 0.29 33.90 0.17
C LYS A 93 1.26 33.14 -0.76
N TRP A 94 2.54 33.21 -0.46
CA TRP A 94 3.54 32.36 -1.09
C TRP A 94 3.32 30.90 -0.68
N PHE A 95 3.59 29.95 -1.59
CA PHE A 95 3.34 28.53 -1.34
C PHE A 95 4.03 27.99 -0.07
N ASN A 96 5.29 28.35 0.15
CA ASN A 96 6.03 27.94 1.32
C ASN A 96 5.45 28.47 2.65
N ILE A 97 4.76 29.60 2.62
CA ILE A 97 4.08 30.16 3.81
C ILE A 97 2.80 29.36 4.07
N SER A 98 1.93 29.19 3.05
CA SER A 98 0.71 28.38 3.19
C SER A 98 1.02 26.95 3.63
N ALA A 99 2.07 26.34 3.06
CA ALA A 99 2.50 25.00 3.42
C ALA A 99 2.99 24.88 4.88
N ALA A 100 3.68 25.92 5.39
CA ALA A 100 4.15 25.94 6.77
C ALA A 100 3.02 26.09 7.78
N GLU A 101 1.94 26.77 7.42
CA GLU A 101 0.77 26.98 8.27
C GLU A 101 -0.21 25.82 8.25
N HIS A 102 -0.12 24.92 7.24
CA HIS A 102 -1.02 23.78 7.03
C HIS A 102 -2.51 24.13 6.95
N SER A 103 -2.84 25.39 6.67
CA SER A 103 -4.21 25.91 6.75
C SER A 103 -5.17 25.31 5.71
N GLU A 104 -4.63 24.95 4.55
CA GLU A 104 -5.38 24.39 3.42
C GLU A 104 -4.92 22.98 3.04
N ASP A 105 -4.25 22.27 3.95
CA ASP A 105 -3.78 20.92 3.69
C ASP A 105 -4.93 19.91 3.60
N ILE A 106 -4.89 19.06 2.59
CA ILE A 106 -5.88 18.01 2.36
C ILE A 106 -5.22 16.66 2.56
N GLU A 107 -5.65 15.95 3.60
CA GLU A 107 -5.20 14.60 3.90
C GLU A 107 -6.34 13.60 3.73
N LYS A 108 -6.06 12.51 3.02
CA LYS A 108 -7.00 11.40 2.84
C LYS A 108 -6.28 10.08 2.98
N ASP A 109 -6.96 9.10 3.56
CA ASP A 109 -6.45 7.74 3.63
C ASP A 109 -6.19 7.20 2.21
N VAL A 110 -5.14 6.40 2.09
CA VAL A 110 -4.85 5.60 0.90
C VAL A 110 -5.19 4.15 1.24
N VAL A 111 -6.05 3.53 0.43
CA VAL A 111 -6.57 2.19 0.70
C VAL A 111 -6.18 1.24 -0.43
N VAL A 112 -5.57 0.13 -0.07
CA VAL A 112 -5.33 -1.02 -0.93
C VAL A 112 -6.27 -2.14 -0.47
N GLU A 113 -7.23 -2.51 -1.32
CA GLU A 113 -8.19 -3.57 -1.03
C GLU A 113 -7.51 -4.96 -1.00
N GLU A 114 -8.30 -6.02 -0.82
CA GLU A 114 -7.79 -7.40 -0.74
C GLU A 114 -7.18 -7.86 -2.08
N ASP A 115 -6.24 -8.79 -2.01
CA ASP A 115 -5.68 -9.53 -3.15
C ASP A 115 -5.05 -8.62 -4.23
N VAL A 116 -4.48 -7.49 -3.83
CA VAL A 116 -3.83 -6.52 -4.72
C VAL A 116 -2.35 -6.82 -4.84
N TRP A 117 -1.82 -6.70 -6.06
CA TRP A 117 -0.38 -6.68 -6.32
C TRP A 117 0.11 -5.28 -6.72
N LEU A 118 1.06 -4.74 -5.96
CA LEU A 118 1.75 -3.50 -6.29
C LEU A 118 3.19 -3.79 -6.74
N GLY A 119 3.51 -3.45 -7.98
CA GLY A 119 4.86 -3.61 -8.56
C GLY A 119 5.90 -2.69 -7.92
N THR A 120 7.16 -2.88 -8.31
CA THR A 120 8.30 -2.11 -7.81
C THR A 120 8.15 -0.61 -8.07
N ASN A 121 8.50 0.21 -7.07
CA ASN A 121 8.48 1.69 -7.15
C ASN A 121 7.12 2.28 -7.55
N VAL A 122 6.03 1.66 -7.13
CA VAL A 122 4.69 2.24 -7.28
C VAL A 122 4.55 3.44 -6.35
N THR A 123 3.87 4.49 -6.83
CA THR A 123 3.48 5.65 -6.02
C THR A 123 1.95 5.75 -5.95
N LEU A 124 1.40 5.75 -4.73
CA LEU A 124 -0.01 5.97 -4.46
C LEU A 124 -0.22 7.36 -3.86
N LEU A 125 -1.10 8.16 -4.47
CA LEU A 125 -1.39 9.53 -4.03
C LEU A 125 -2.63 9.59 -3.13
N SER A 126 -2.79 10.72 -2.45
CA SER A 126 -3.84 10.99 -1.45
C SER A 126 -5.24 10.63 -1.93
N GLY A 127 -5.96 9.89 -1.09
CA GLY A 127 -7.35 9.49 -1.32
C GLY A 127 -7.56 8.37 -2.33
N VAL A 128 -6.49 7.78 -2.85
CA VAL A 128 -6.59 6.66 -3.80
C VAL A 128 -7.09 5.41 -3.10
N LYS A 129 -8.04 4.73 -3.76
CA LYS A 129 -8.45 3.37 -3.45
C LYS A 129 -8.05 2.45 -4.60
N VAL A 130 -7.22 1.44 -4.30
CA VAL A 130 -6.87 0.37 -5.25
C VAL A 130 -7.85 -0.78 -5.01
N GLY A 131 -8.65 -1.09 -6.03
CA GLY A 131 -9.72 -2.10 -5.94
C GLY A 131 -9.20 -3.52 -5.80
N ARG A 132 -10.04 -4.40 -5.25
CA ARG A 132 -9.77 -5.82 -4.99
C ARG A 132 -9.24 -6.52 -6.25
N GLY A 133 -8.22 -7.38 -6.08
CA GLY A 133 -7.64 -8.16 -7.18
C GLY A 133 -6.90 -7.35 -8.25
N ALA A 134 -6.72 -6.03 -8.06
CA ALA A 134 -6.04 -5.21 -9.04
C ALA A 134 -4.53 -5.42 -9.04
N THR A 135 -3.92 -5.18 -10.19
CA THR A 135 -2.47 -5.19 -10.37
C THR A 135 -1.99 -3.81 -10.80
N VAL A 136 -1.04 -3.26 -10.05
CA VAL A 136 -0.40 -1.98 -10.38
C VAL A 136 1.02 -2.26 -10.86
N GLY A 137 1.28 -1.93 -12.12
CA GLY A 137 2.59 -2.14 -12.76
C GLY A 137 3.71 -1.31 -12.13
N ALA A 138 4.92 -1.82 -12.24
CA ALA A 138 6.12 -1.17 -11.70
C ALA A 138 6.26 0.29 -12.20
N GLY A 139 6.67 1.20 -11.32
CA GLY A 139 6.87 2.62 -11.62
C GLY A 139 5.59 3.42 -11.86
N ALA A 140 4.41 2.83 -11.67
CA ALA A 140 3.15 3.54 -11.87
C ALA A 140 2.91 4.61 -10.79
N VAL A 141 2.33 5.75 -11.21
CA VAL A 141 1.86 6.81 -10.31
C VAL A 141 0.34 6.86 -10.34
N VAL A 142 -0.26 6.34 -9.27
CA VAL A 142 -1.72 6.21 -9.12
C VAL A 142 -2.27 7.45 -8.44
N ARG A 143 -3.12 8.20 -9.14
CA ARG A 143 -3.74 9.43 -8.65
C ARG A 143 -5.27 9.40 -8.62
N THR A 144 -5.86 8.34 -9.13
CA THR A 144 -7.31 8.10 -9.15
C THR A 144 -7.59 6.67 -8.72
N ASN A 145 -8.81 6.38 -8.29
CA ASN A 145 -9.18 5.03 -7.89
C ASN A 145 -8.95 4.03 -9.02
N VAL A 146 -8.47 2.85 -8.63
CA VAL A 146 -8.21 1.72 -9.53
C VAL A 146 -9.39 0.76 -9.44
N PRO A 147 -10.03 0.41 -10.57
CA PRO A 147 -11.12 -0.57 -10.57
C PRO A 147 -10.67 -1.96 -10.09
N PRO A 148 -11.58 -2.73 -9.49
CA PRO A 148 -11.27 -4.12 -9.12
C PRO A 148 -10.80 -4.94 -10.34
N TYR A 149 -9.88 -5.87 -10.10
CA TYR A 149 -9.31 -6.80 -11.08
C TYR A 149 -8.65 -6.15 -12.30
N SER A 150 -8.50 -4.81 -12.31
CA SER A 150 -7.84 -4.11 -13.41
C SER A 150 -6.31 -4.16 -13.29
N ILE A 151 -5.66 -4.08 -14.44
CA ILE A 151 -4.22 -3.87 -14.57
C ILE A 151 -4.00 -2.42 -14.94
N VAL A 152 -3.26 -1.68 -14.09
CA VAL A 152 -2.92 -0.27 -14.34
C VAL A 152 -1.42 -0.08 -14.42
N THR A 153 -0.97 0.78 -15.33
CA THR A 153 0.46 1.10 -15.51
C THR A 153 0.66 2.56 -15.90
N GLY A 154 1.87 3.04 -15.75
CA GLY A 154 2.33 4.33 -16.27
C GLY A 154 2.24 5.49 -15.27
N ASN A 155 2.64 6.67 -15.73
CA ASN A 155 2.59 7.94 -14.99
C ASN A 155 1.96 9.03 -15.88
N PRO A 156 0.71 9.45 -15.62
CA PRO A 156 -0.22 8.90 -14.64
C PRO A 156 -0.67 7.47 -15.00
N ALA A 157 -1.00 6.66 -13.98
CA ALA A 157 -1.47 5.29 -14.18
C ALA A 157 -2.82 5.27 -14.92
N LYS A 158 -2.95 4.35 -15.88
CA LYS A 158 -4.16 4.11 -16.67
C LYS A 158 -4.45 2.63 -16.71
N VAL A 159 -5.74 2.27 -16.80
CA VAL A 159 -6.17 0.89 -17.04
C VAL A 159 -5.70 0.46 -18.41
N VAL A 160 -4.97 -0.64 -18.48
CA VAL A 160 -4.46 -1.26 -19.72
C VAL A 160 -5.07 -2.63 -19.98
N GLY A 161 -5.80 -3.19 -19.01
CA GLY A 161 -6.45 -4.48 -19.12
C GLY A 161 -7.04 -4.94 -17.78
N PHE A 162 -7.42 -6.20 -17.73
CA PHE A 162 -7.92 -6.89 -16.54
C PHE A 162 -7.17 -8.20 -16.35
N SER A 163 -6.96 -8.60 -15.09
CA SER A 163 -6.21 -9.81 -14.74
C SER A 163 -7.02 -11.09 -14.98
N LEU A 164 -8.34 -11.00 -14.93
CA LEU A 164 -9.29 -12.08 -15.10
C LEU A 164 -10.39 -11.67 -16.07
N LYS A 165 -10.98 -12.62 -16.78
CA LYS A 165 -12.21 -12.43 -17.54
C LYS A 165 -13.41 -12.35 -16.59
N PRO A 166 -14.54 -11.76 -17.01
CA PRO A 166 -15.72 -11.63 -16.14
C PRO A 166 -16.17 -12.94 -15.49
N GLU A 167 -16.21 -14.04 -16.26
CA GLU A 167 -16.57 -15.36 -15.76
C GLU A 167 -15.57 -15.90 -14.72
N GLU A 168 -14.27 -15.65 -14.92
CA GLU A 168 -13.20 -16.04 -14.01
C GLU A 168 -13.27 -15.23 -12.70
N VAL A 169 -13.65 -13.95 -12.77
CA VAL A 169 -13.90 -13.12 -11.57
C VAL A 169 -15.04 -13.72 -10.74
N ILE A 170 -16.13 -14.16 -11.37
CA ILE A 170 -17.26 -14.81 -10.68
C ILE A 170 -16.81 -16.05 -9.92
N GLU A 171 -16.03 -16.92 -10.57
CA GLU A 171 -15.48 -18.13 -9.94
C GLU A 171 -14.53 -17.81 -8.81
N HIS A 172 -13.64 -16.83 -9.01
CA HIS A 172 -12.67 -16.38 -8.04
C HIS A 172 -13.33 -15.79 -6.79
N GLU A 173 -14.33 -14.89 -6.96
CA GLU A 173 -15.11 -14.32 -5.86
C GLU A 173 -15.87 -15.42 -5.08
N LYS A 174 -16.46 -16.41 -5.76
CA LYS A 174 -17.14 -17.53 -5.11
C LYS A 174 -16.18 -18.42 -4.30
N ALA A 175 -14.95 -18.58 -4.75
CA ALA A 175 -13.95 -19.40 -4.08
C ALA A 175 -13.36 -18.73 -2.83
N LEU A 176 -13.19 -17.41 -2.85
CA LEU A 176 -12.46 -16.70 -1.80
C LEU A 176 -13.36 -15.93 -0.81
N TYR A 177 -14.57 -15.53 -1.23
CA TYR A 177 -15.41 -14.64 -0.43
C TYR A 177 -16.79 -15.23 -0.16
N PRO A 178 -17.33 -15.08 1.06
CA PRO A 178 -18.71 -15.40 1.34
C PRO A 178 -19.64 -14.51 0.50
N GLU A 179 -20.88 -14.93 0.29
CA GLU A 179 -21.79 -14.30 -0.66
C GLU A 179 -22.00 -12.80 -0.41
N GLU A 180 -22.12 -12.41 0.84
CA GLU A 180 -22.33 -11.03 1.29
C GLU A 180 -21.11 -10.11 1.09
N GLU A 181 -19.92 -10.67 0.90
CA GLU A 181 -18.68 -9.90 0.67
C GLU A 181 -18.27 -9.85 -0.80
N ARG A 182 -18.97 -10.58 -1.69
CA ARG A 182 -18.65 -10.62 -3.12
C ARG A 182 -18.92 -9.29 -3.79
N LEU A 183 -18.08 -8.94 -4.74
CA LEU A 183 -18.31 -7.73 -5.53
C LEU A 183 -19.54 -7.93 -6.41
N PRO A 184 -20.42 -6.90 -6.52
CA PRO A 184 -21.51 -6.93 -7.49
C PRO A 184 -20.93 -6.90 -8.90
N LEU A 185 -21.18 -7.95 -9.67
CA LEU A 185 -20.65 -8.12 -11.03
C LEU A 185 -21.63 -7.68 -12.13
N ASP A 186 -22.71 -7.01 -11.73
CA ASP A 186 -23.87 -6.67 -12.59
C ASP A 186 -23.74 -5.32 -13.29
N LYS A 187 -22.50 -4.82 -13.53
CA LYS A 187 -22.32 -3.58 -14.33
C LYS A 187 -21.06 -3.59 -15.16
#